data_e83679576e761d8bc8f6752f37a40717
#
_entry.id   e83679576e761d8bc8f6752f37a40717
#
_cell.length_a   1.000
_cell.length_b   1.000
_cell.length_c   1.000
_cell.angle_alpha   90.00
_cell.angle_beta   90.00
_cell.angle_gamma   90.00
#
_symmetry.space_group_name_H-M   'P 1'
#
loop_
_entity.id
_entity.type
_entity.pdbx_description
1 polymer ?
#
loop_
_entity_poly.entity_id
_entity_poly.type
_entity_poly.pdbx_seq_one_letter_code
_entity_poly.pdbx_strand_id
1 'polypeptide(L)'
;PNRSLSVYDGAVVCWRGEKMGEWKDMVIRGAEKAGFPIFTPYYQLTDEQRRMLWDGTRYFEGINAFFKMLQENQYKIQYRVMLARYRGKTLCPKCHGTRLKPEAGYVRVGGRSISELVDLPITELKVFFDNLKLDKHDADIARRILIEINNRIRFLLDVGLGYLTLNRLSNSLSGGESQRINLATSLGSSLVGSLYILDEPSIGLHSRDTDK
;
A
#
# COMPACT_ATOMS: atom_id res chain seq x y z
N PRO A 1 -7.00 -19.84 -2.40
CA PRO A 1 -6.99 -21.24 -1.94
C PRO A 1 -5.61 -21.86 -1.97
N ASN A 2 -5.35 -22.86 -1.09
CA ASN A 2 -4.15 -23.67 -1.18
C ASN A 2 -4.28 -24.62 -2.39
N ARG A 3 -3.34 -24.51 -3.33
CA ARG A 3 -3.44 -25.22 -4.61
C ARG A 3 -3.33 -26.75 -4.49
N SER A 4 -2.57 -27.25 -3.52
CA SER A 4 -2.31 -28.68 -3.35
C SER A 4 -3.40 -29.43 -2.60
N LEU A 5 -4.32 -28.74 -1.96
CA LEU A 5 -5.41 -29.34 -1.19
C LEU A 5 -6.71 -29.33 -1.97
N SER A 6 -7.59 -30.29 -1.66
CA SER A 6 -8.98 -30.28 -2.10
C SER A 6 -9.84 -29.37 -1.21
N VAL A 7 -11.06 -29.04 -1.64
CA VAL A 7 -11.99 -28.26 -0.80
C VAL A 7 -12.32 -29.04 0.48
N TYR A 8 -12.46 -30.35 0.40
CA TYR A 8 -12.67 -31.22 1.54
C TYR A 8 -11.50 -31.14 2.54
N ASP A 9 -10.26 -31.15 2.07
CA ASP A 9 -9.04 -31.08 2.88
C ASP A 9 -8.72 -29.66 3.36
N GLY A 10 -9.54 -28.68 3.03
CA GLY A 10 -9.38 -27.29 3.48
C GLY A 10 -8.55 -26.39 2.56
N ALA A 11 -8.66 -26.57 1.25
CA ALA A 11 -8.06 -25.67 0.26
C ALA A 11 -8.46 -24.21 0.47
N VAL A 12 -9.69 -23.95 0.90
CA VAL A 12 -10.19 -22.60 1.17
C VAL A 12 -9.82 -22.20 2.60
N VAL A 13 -8.66 -21.56 2.74
CA VAL A 13 -8.03 -21.27 4.03
C VAL A 13 -8.89 -20.36 4.92
N CYS A 14 -9.70 -19.47 4.34
CA CYS A 14 -10.58 -18.57 5.09
C CYS A 14 -11.77 -19.26 5.74
N TRP A 15 -12.06 -20.51 5.39
CA TRP A 15 -13.14 -21.32 5.99
C TRP A 15 -12.66 -22.22 7.14
N ARG A 16 -11.44 -22.01 7.64
CA ARG A 16 -10.92 -22.75 8.79
C ARG A 16 -11.48 -22.21 10.11
N GLY A 17 -11.69 -23.12 11.08
CA GLY A 17 -12.26 -22.84 12.40
C GLY A 17 -13.77 -23.10 12.47
N GLU A 18 -14.31 -23.28 13.68
CA GLU A 18 -15.69 -23.72 13.91
C GLU A 18 -16.73 -22.86 13.17
N LYS A 19 -16.72 -21.54 13.40
CA LYS A 19 -17.72 -20.62 12.81
C LYS A 19 -17.62 -20.48 11.29
N MET A 20 -16.40 -20.53 10.73
CA MET A 20 -16.18 -20.36 9.29
C MET A 20 -16.22 -21.70 8.56
N GLY A 21 -16.08 -22.81 9.28
CA GLY A 21 -16.22 -24.16 8.76
C GLY A 21 -17.61 -24.46 8.19
N GLU A 22 -18.64 -23.80 8.70
CA GLU A 22 -20.01 -23.93 8.17
C GLU A 22 -20.10 -23.65 6.67
N TRP A 23 -19.28 -22.74 6.14
CA TRP A 23 -19.20 -22.46 4.70
C TRP A 23 -18.65 -23.64 3.91
N LYS A 24 -17.63 -24.31 4.45
CA LYS A 24 -17.09 -25.53 3.86
C LYS A 24 -18.15 -26.62 3.88
N ASP A 25 -18.84 -26.80 5.00
CA ASP A 25 -19.87 -27.83 5.16
C ASP A 25 -21.06 -27.59 4.23
N MET A 26 -21.42 -26.34 3.98
CA MET A 26 -22.45 -25.97 3.00
C MET A 26 -22.04 -26.40 1.58
N VAL A 27 -20.77 -26.15 1.18
CA VAL A 27 -20.27 -26.61 -0.12
C VAL A 27 -20.26 -28.13 -0.20
N ILE A 28 -19.82 -28.83 0.84
CA ILE A 28 -19.80 -30.32 0.88
C ILE A 28 -21.21 -30.87 0.68
N ARG A 29 -22.20 -30.34 1.39
CA ARG A 29 -23.60 -30.79 1.25
C ARG A 29 -24.22 -30.49 -0.11
N GLY A 30 -23.82 -29.38 -0.74
CA GLY A 30 -24.34 -28.97 -2.05
C GLY A 30 -23.59 -29.56 -3.24
N ALA A 31 -22.39 -30.10 -3.02
CA ALA A 31 -21.46 -30.47 -4.07
C ALA A 31 -22.00 -31.53 -5.02
N GLU A 32 -22.59 -32.60 -4.47
CA GLU A 32 -23.16 -33.71 -5.28
C GLU A 32 -24.23 -33.19 -6.24
N LYS A 33 -25.18 -32.42 -5.73
CA LYS A 33 -26.25 -31.82 -6.53
C LYS A 33 -25.75 -30.82 -7.59
N ALA A 34 -24.61 -30.18 -7.31
CA ALA A 34 -23.97 -29.25 -8.21
C ALA A 34 -23.01 -29.92 -9.22
N GLY A 35 -22.68 -31.19 -9.05
CA GLY A 35 -21.63 -31.87 -9.82
C GLY A 35 -20.22 -31.32 -9.52
N PHE A 36 -20.00 -30.79 -8.31
CA PHE A 36 -18.71 -30.20 -7.92
C PHE A 36 -17.80 -31.26 -7.26
N PRO A 37 -16.53 -31.43 -7.74
CA PRO A 37 -15.62 -32.44 -7.23
C PRO A 37 -14.87 -31.99 -5.98
N ILE A 38 -15.44 -32.20 -4.79
CA ILE A 38 -14.89 -31.71 -3.51
C ILE A 38 -13.54 -32.35 -3.11
N PHE A 39 -13.21 -33.52 -3.62
CA PHE A 39 -11.96 -34.22 -3.29
C PHE A 39 -10.83 -33.94 -4.27
N THR A 40 -11.12 -33.25 -5.38
CA THR A 40 -10.09 -32.87 -6.37
C THR A 40 -9.24 -31.70 -5.87
N PRO A 41 -7.89 -31.80 -5.92
CA PRO A 41 -7.01 -30.68 -5.57
C PRO A 41 -7.32 -29.44 -6.40
N TYR A 42 -7.23 -28.25 -5.75
CA TYR A 42 -7.63 -26.98 -6.39
C TYR A 42 -6.91 -26.71 -7.72
N TYR A 43 -5.64 -27.14 -7.87
CA TYR A 43 -4.89 -26.91 -9.12
C TYR A 43 -5.41 -27.76 -10.29
N GLN A 44 -6.11 -28.86 -10.03
CA GLN A 44 -6.68 -29.76 -11.03
C GLN A 44 -8.13 -29.39 -11.42
N LEU A 45 -8.76 -28.47 -10.68
CA LEU A 45 -10.10 -28.00 -11.00
C LEU A 45 -10.10 -27.29 -12.37
N THR A 46 -11.12 -27.56 -13.18
CA THR A 46 -11.37 -26.81 -14.41
C THR A 46 -11.74 -25.37 -14.10
N ASP A 47 -11.67 -24.49 -15.08
CA ASP A 47 -12.04 -23.09 -14.90
C ASP A 47 -13.52 -22.91 -14.55
N GLU A 48 -14.40 -23.79 -15.07
CA GLU A 48 -15.81 -23.81 -14.70
C GLU A 48 -15.99 -24.20 -13.23
N GLN A 49 -15.32 -25.27 -12.78
CA GLN A 49 -15.36 -25.72 -11.39
C GLN A 49 -14.77 -24.66 -10.44
N ARG A 50 -13.72 -23.94 -10.86
CA ARG A 50 -13.21 -22.80 -10.09
C ARG A 50 -14.23 -21.69 -9.98
N ARG A 51 -14.93 -21.34 -11.07
CA ARG A 51 -16.02 -20.35 -11.01
C ARG A 51 -17.12 -20.78 -10.08
N MET A 52 -17.56 -22.05 -10.12
CA MET A 52 -18.54 -22.58 -9.18
C MET A 52 -18.12 -22.39 -7.70
N LEU A 53 -16.83 -22.62 -7.39
CA LEU A 53 -16.31 -22.42 -6.04
C LEU A 53 -16.26 -20.94 -5.64
N TRP A 54 -15.92 -20.06 -6.59
CA TRP A 54 -15.81 -18.62 -6.32
C TRP A 54 -17.16 -17.92 -6.28
N ASP A 55 -18.01 -18.16 -7.26
CA ASP A 55 -19.27 -17.42 -7.42
C ASP A 55 -20.44 -18.14 -6.74
N GLY A 56 -20.28 -19.43 -6.46
CA GLY A 56 -21.35 -20.28 -5.93
C GLY A 56 -22.21 -20.91 -7.02
N THR A 57 -23.20 -21.65 -6.59
CA THR A 57 -24.21 -22.31 -7.42
C THR A 57 -25.58 -22.14 -6.78
N ARG A 58 -26.65 -22.67 -7.40
CA ARG A 58 -27.97 -22.71 -6.74
C ARG A 58 -28.03 -23.62 -5.49
N TYR A 59 -26.98 -24.43 -5.27
CA TYR A 59 -26.94 -25.41 -4.18
C TYR A 59 -26.02 -25.03 -3.02
N PHE A 60 -25.06 -24.13 -3.27
CA PHE A 60 -24.17 -23.59 -2.25
C PHE A 60 -23.66 -22.18 -2.62
N GLU A 61 -23.37 -21.40 -1.63
CA GLU A 61 -22.72 -20.09 -1.79
C GLU A 61 -21.20 -20.25 -1.92
N GLY A 62 -20.58 -19.40 -2.78
CA GLY A 62 -19.15 -19.43 -3.07
C GLY A 62 -18.32 -18.52 -2.18
N ILE A 63 -17.02 -18.45 -2.49
CA ILE A 63 -16.04 -17.63 -1.77
C ILE A 63 -16.41 -16.13 -1.85
N ASN A 64 -16.94 -15.67 -2.97
CA ASN A 64 -17.34 -14.26 -3.14
C ASN A 64 -18.48 -13.88 -2.19
N ALA A 65 -19.47 -14.75 -2.01
CA ALA A 65 -20.57 -14.56 -1.05
C ALA A 65 -20.05 -14.48 0.40
N PHE A 66 -19.08 -15.35 0.76
CA PHE A 66 -18.41 -15.31 2.05
C PHE A 66 -17.75 -13.93 2.31
N PHE A 67 -16.97 -13.42 1.36
CA PHE A 67 -16.35 -12.10 1.53
C PHE A 67 -17.36 -10.95 1.53
N LYS A 68 -18.46 -11.08 0.80
CA LYS A 68 -19.56 -10.12 0.83
C LYS A 68 -20.20 -10.08 2.23
N MET A 69 -20.49 -11.24 2.82
CA MET A 69 -20.99 -11.34 4.20
C MET A 69 -20.05 -10.68 5.21
N LEU A 70 -18.72 -10.89 5.08
CA LEU A 70 -17.75 -10.23 5.94
C LEU A 70 -17.75 -8.70 5.76
N GLN A 71 -17.95 -8.21 4.53
CA GLN A 71 -18.03 -6.78 4.23
C GLN A 71 -19.27 -6.13 4.82
N GLU A 72 -20.42 -6.77 4.74
CA GLU A 72 -21.69 -6.30 5.30
C GLU A 72 -21.66 -6.25 6.84
N ASN A 73 -20.86 -7.11 7.46
CA ASN A 73 -20.74 -7.24 8.91
C ASN A 73 -19.44 -6.63 9.49
N GLN A 74 -18.86 -5.62 8.85
CA GLN A 74 -17.60 -4.98 9.28
C GLN A 74 -17.66 -4.30 10.65
N TYR A 75 -18.84 -4.08 11.22
CA TYR A 75 -18.98 -3.59 12.59
C TYR A 75 -18.39 -4.55 13.63
N LYS A 76 -18.28 -5.85 13.30
CA LYS A 76 -17.60 -6.84 14.15
C LYS A 76 -16.09 -6.83 13.90
N ILE A 77 -15.29 -6.59 14.94
CA ILE A 77 -13.83 -6.48 14.87
C ILE A 77 -13.19 -7.70 14.19
N GLN A 78 -13.65 -8.90 14.53
CA GLN A 78 -13.15 -10.17 13.98
C GLN A 78 -13.27 -10.24 12.45
N TYR A 79 -14.36 -9.71 11.88
CA TYR A 79 -14.57 -9.71 10.42
C TYR A 79 -13.71 -8.67 9.71
N ARG A 80 -13.46 -7.50 10.35
CA ARG A 80 -12.49 -6.52 9.85
C ARG A 80 -11.07 -7.09 9.79
N VAL A 81 -10.64 -7.80 10.85
CA VAL A 81 -9.33 -8.44 10.90
C VAL A 81 -9.21 -9.52 9.83
N MET A 82 -10.24 -10.33 9.64
CA MET A 82 -10.28 -11.35 8.60
C MET A 82 -10.21 -10.75 7.19
N LEU A 83 -11.00 -9.71 6.91
CA LEU A 83 -10.93 -8.99 5.64
C LEU A 83 -9.55 -8.40 5.39
N ALA A 84 -8.93 -7.78 6.40
CA ALA A 84 -7.59 -7.21 6.28
C ALA A 84 -6.53 -8.27 5.95
N ARG A 85 -6.67 -9.48 6.50
CA ARG A 85 -5.77 -10.61 6.23
C ARG A 85 -5.83 -11.09 4.78
N TYR A 86 -7.02 -11.10 4.17
CA TYR A 86 -7.23 -11.64 2.82
C TYR A 86 -7.30 -10.58 1.73
N ARG A 87 -7.39 -9.29 2.07
CA ARG A 87 -7.31 -8.22 1.08
C ARG A 87 -5.89 -8.08 0.56
N GLY A 88 -5.73 -8.37 -0.73
CA GLY A 88 -4.51 -8.03 -1.44
C GLY A 88 -4.41 -6.52 -1.71
N LYS A 89 -3.20 -6.04 -1.94
CA LYS A 89 -2.96 -4.69 -2.47
C LYS A 89 -2.92 -4.80 -3.99
N THR A 90 -3.90 -4.20 -4.65
CA THR A 90 -3.94 -4.11 -6.12
C THR A 90 -3.74 -2.67 -6.55
N LEU A 91 -3.11 -2.49 -7.69
CA LEU A 91 -2.98 -1.17 -8.30
C LEU A 91 -4.37 -0.66 -8.69
N CYS A 92 -4.70 0.56 -8.28
CA CYS A 92 -5.99 1.15 -8.62
C CYS A 92 -6.06 1.42 -10.15
N PRO A 93 -7.10 0.90 -10.86
CA PRO A 93 -7.19 1.08 -12.32
C PRO A 93 -7.50 2.53 -12.73
N LYS A 94 -7.96 3.39 -11.81
CA LYS A 94 -8.23 4.81 -12.09
C LYS A 94 -7.01 5.69 -11.89
N CYS A 95 -6.28 5.51 -10.78
CA CYS A 95 -5.16 6.40 -10.45
C CYS A 95 -3.79 5.76 -10.73
N HIS A 96 -3.72 4.49 -11.15
CA HIS A 96 -2.47 3.78 -11.48
C HIS A 96 -1.36 3.94 -10.42
N GLY A 97 -1.74 4.00 -9.14
CA GLY A 97 -0.81 4.12 -8.01
C GLY A 97 -0.53 5.55 -7.55
N THR A 98 -0.97 6.59 -8.25
CA THR A 98 -0.74 7.99 -7.84
C THR A 98 -1.54 8.40 -6.59
N ARG A 99 -2.60 7.66 -6.25
CA ARG A 99 -3.52 7.95 -5.13
C ARG A 99 -4.25 9.29 -5.25
N LEU A 100 -4.13 9.97 -6.39
CA LEU A 100 -4.76 11.23 -6.73
C LEU A 100 -5.86 11.01 -7.77
N LYS A 101 -6.80 11.93 -7.84
CA LYS A 101 -7.77 11.98 -8.94
C LYS A 101 -7.06 12.38 -10.23
N PRO A 102 -7.52 11.94 -11.42
CA PRO A 102 -6.91 12.31 -12.71
C PRO A 102 -6.78 13.82 -12.91
N GLU A 103 -7.75 14.59 -12.40
CA GLU A 103 -7.78 16.06 -12.51
C GLU A 103 -6.61 16.75 -11.81
N ALA A 104 -6.02 16.12 -10.79
CA ALA A 104 -4.81 16.66 -10.13
C ALA A 104 -3.60 16.71 -11.09
N GLY A 105 -3.62 15.91 -12.16
CA GLY A 105 -2.59 15.91 -13.19
C GLY A 105 -2.72 17.05 -14.22
N TYR A 106 -3.83 17.78 -14.22
CA TYR A 106 -4.03 18.89 -15.14
C TYR A 106 -3.19 20.13 -14.78
N VAL A 107 -2.95 20.31 -13.49
CA VAL A 107 -2.05 21.39 -13.02
C VAL A 107 -0.60 20.94 -13.20
N ARG A 108 0.17 21.75 -13.92
CA ARG A 108 1.58 21.51 -14.20
C ARG A 108 2.45 22.66 -13.71
N VAL A 109 3.54 22.33 -13.05
CA VAL A 109 4.57 23.30 -12.61
C VAL A 109 5.86 22.93 -13.36
N GLY A 110 6.43 23.87 -14.08
CA GLY A 110 7.60 23.59 -14.91
C GLY A 110 7.41 22.45 -15.91
N GLY A 111 6.18 22.28 -16.42
CA GLY A 111 5.80 21.23 -17.36
C GLY A 111 5.51 19.86 -16.76
N ARG A 112 5.68 19.67 -15.43
CA ARG A 112 5.43 18.39 -14.74
C ARG A 112 4.21 18.48 -13.83
N SER A 113 3.45 17.38 -13.75
CA SER A 113 2.35 17.21 -12.80
C SER A 113 2.87 16.81 -11.41
N ILE A 114 2.01 16.94 -10.39
CA ILE A 114 2.35 16.51 -9.02
C ILE A 114 2.71 15.01 -8.97
N SER A 115 2.03 14.17 -9.75
CA SER A 115 2.30 12.72 -9.78
C SER A 115 3.69 12.43 -10.33
N GLU A 116 4.09 13.11 -11.41
CA GLU A 116 5.42 12.98 -12.01
C GLU A 116 6.52 13.46 -11.05
N LEU A 117 6.26 14.53 -10.29
CA LEU A 117 7.22 15.08 -9.33
C LEU A 117 7.43 14.17 -8.11
N VAL A 118 6.36 13.62 -7.53
CA VAL A 118 6.49 12.78 -6.33
C VAL A 118 7.08 11.40 -6.62
N ASP A 119 7.14 10.97 -7.87
CA ASP A 119 7.79 9.73 -8.32
C ASP A 119 9.29 9.91 -8.61
N LEU A 120 9.79 11.14 -8.66
CA LEU A 120 11.23 11.40 -8.79
C LEU A 120 11.96 11.06 -7.48
N PRO A 121 13.20 10.52 -7.58
CA PRO A 121 14.12 10.51 -6.45
C PRO A 121 14.33 11.93 -5.90
N ILE A 122 14.50 12.06 -4.59
CA ILE A 122 14.67 13.37 -3.93
C ILE A 122 15.86 14.17 -4.53
N THR A 123 16.92 13.49 -4.95
CA THR A 123 18.05 14.10 -5.68
C THR A 123 17.61 14.76 -6.98
N GLU A 124 16.81 14.09 -7.79
CA GLU A 124 16.28 14.63 -9.05
C GLU A 124 15.23 15.72 -8.80
N LEU A 125 14.40 15.53 -7.77
CA LEU A 125 13.43 16.54 -7.35
C LEU A 125 14.12 17.84 -6.94
N LYS A 126 15.28 17.78 -6.25
CA LYS A 126 16.12 18.95 -5.95
C LYS A 126 16.56 19.67 -7.22
N VAL A 127 17.11 18.92 -8.17
CA VAL A 127 17.57 19.48 -9.46
C VAL A 127 16.39 20.14 -10.22
N PHE A 128 15.21 19.55 -10.16
CA PHE A 128 14.02 20.12 -10.77
C PHE A 128 13.68 21.49 -10.15
N PHE A 129 13.62 21.60 -8.82
CA PHE A 129 13.28 22.86 -8.14
C PHE A 129 14.38 23.92 -8.28
N ASP A 130 15.65 23.54 -8.34
CA ASP A 130 16.77 24.48 -8.55
C ASP A 130 16.75 25.09 -9.96
N ASN A 131 16.25 24.33 -10.96
CA ASN A 131 16.17 24.79 -12.34
C ASN A 131 14.77 25.31 -12.73
N LEU A 132 13.83 25.40 -11.78
CA LEU A 132 12.48 25.84 -12.05
C LEU A 132 12.45 27.31 -12.43
N LYS A 133 11.99 27.57 -13.65
CA LYS A 133 11.79 28.92 -14.17
C LYS A 133 10.30 29.25 -14.10
N LEU A 134 9.98 30.30 -13.34
CA LEU A 134 8.64 30.89 -13.23
C LEU A 134 8.67 32.29 -13.79
N ASP A 135 7.53 32.79 -14.24
CA ASP A 135 7.40 34.19 -14.52
C ASP A 135 7.45 35.04 -13.22
N LYS A 136 7.54 36.35 -13.34
CA LYS A 136 7.71 37.24 -12.17
C LYS A 136 6.54 37.15 -11.19
N HIS A 137 5.32 37.05 -11.70
CA HIS A 137 4.10 36.98 -10.90
C HIS A 137 4.06 35.65 -10.09
N ASP A 138 4.25 34.54 -10.76
CA ASP A 138 4.24 33.22 -10.12
C ASP A 138 5.43 33.03 -9.17
N ALA A 139 6.60 33.59 -9.51
CA ALA A 139 7.77 33.55 -8.64
C ALA A 139 7.52 34.33 -7.32
N ASP A 140 6.87 35.49 -7.36
CA ASP A 140 6.54 36.26 -6.16
C ASP A 140 5.53 35.51 -5.27
N ILE A 141 4.50 34.88 -5.85
CA ILE A 141 3.52 34.08 -5.12
C ILE A 141 4.19 32.85 -4.51
N ALA A 142 4.99 32.09 -5.28
CA ALA A 142 5.59 30.84 -4.88
C ALA A 142 6.82 31.00 -3.96
N ARG A 143 7.40 32.18 -3.83
CA ARG A 143 8.68 32.42 -3.15
C ARG A 143 8.81 31.77 -1.79
N ARG A 144 7.82 31.97 -0.90
CA ARG A 144 7.84 31.38 0.46
C ARG A 144 7.70 29.87 0.43
N ILE A 145 6.85 29.35 -0.46
CA ILE A 145 6.60 27.91 -0.64
C ILE A 145 7.86 27.23 -1.18
N LEU A 146 8.52 27.82 -2.17
CA LEU A 146 9.75 27.26 -2.75
C LEU A 146 10.91 27.23 -1.76
N ILE A 147 11.04 28.25 -0.90
CA ILE A 147 12.03 28.25 0.18
C ILE A 147 11.79 27.06 1.12
N GLU A 148 10.55 26.86 1.54
CA GLU A 148 10.19 25.75 2.44
C GLU A 148 10.40 24.38 1.77
N ILE A 149 9.98 24.21 0.52
CA ILE A 149 10.21 22.96 -0.24
C ILE A 149 11.71 22.67 -0.34
N ASN A 150 12.53 23.66 -0.73
CA ASN A 150 13.96 23.49 -0.86
C ASN A 150 14.63 23.15 0.48
N ASN A 151 14.22 23.76 1.57
CA ASN A 151 14.73 23.42 2.89
C ASN A 151 14.41 21.96 3.28
N ARG A 152 13.17 21.52 3.09
CA ARG A 152 12.76 20.14 3.39
C ARG A 152 13.46 19.12 2.53
N ILE A 153 13.62 19.40 1.23
CA ILE A 153 14.39 18.54 0.32
C ILE A 153 15.84 18.45 0.81
N ARG A 154 16.46 19.57 1.18
CA ARG A 154 17.83 19.60 1.69
C ARG A 154 17.99 18.74 2.94
N PHE A 155 17.10 18.86 3.93
CA PHE A 155 17.15 18.02 5.13
C PHE A 155 17.08 16.53 4.80
N LEU A 156 16.24 16.13 3.83
CA LEU A 156 16.16 14.74 3.39
C LEU A 156 17.46 14.27 2.70
N LEU A 157 18.12 15.15 1.96
CA LEU A 157 19.43 14.86 1.34
C LEU A 157 20.54 14.76 2.40
N ASP A 158 20.54 15.67 3.39
CA ASP A 158 21.54 15.72 4.47
C ASP A 158 21.53 14.43 5.32
N VAL A 159 20.34 13.81 5.50
CA VAL A 159 20.20 12.50 6.18
C VAL A 159 20.38 11.29 5.24
N GLY A 160 20.83 11.50 4.01
CA GLY A 160 21.17 10.42 3.07
C GLY A 160 19.97 9.74 2.40
N LEU A 161 18.80 10.38 2.34
CA LEU A 161 17.56 9.81 1.76
C LEU A 161 17.31 10.24 0.31
N GLY A 162 18.34 10.68 -0.41
CA GLY A 162 18.22 11.20 -1.78
C GLY A 162 17.65 10.21 -2.81
N TYR A 163 17.79 8.93 -2.57
CA TYR A 163 17.26 7.86 -3.43
C TYR A 163 15.77 7.58 -3.26
N LEU A 164 15.15 8.05 -2.17
CA LEU A 164 13.73 7.84 -1.93
C LEU A 164 12.88 8.72 -2.85
N THR A 165 11.64 8.26 -3.07
CA THR A 165 10.59 9.03 -3.73
C THR A 165 9.52 9.45 -2.72
N LEU A 166 8.89 10.62 -2.92
CA LEU A 166 7.82 11.08 -2.03
C LEU A 166 6.55 10.21 -2.12
N ASN A 167 6.38 9.46 -3.21
CA ASN A 167 5.25 8.54 -3.40
C ASN A 167 5.45 7.19 -2.69
N ARG A 168 6.60 6.95 -2.05
CA ARG A 168 6.86 5.69 -1.36
C ARG A 168 5.93 5.50 -0.16
N LEU A 169 5.39 4.29 -0.03
CA LEU A 169 4.50 3.96 1.09
C LEU A 169 5.28 3.86 2.40
N SER A 170 4.78 4.44 3.48
CA SER A 170 5.42 4.42 4.80
C SER A 170 5.67 3.00 5.33
N ASN A 171 4.77 2.06 5.05
CA ASN A 171 4.92 0.66 5.45
C ASN A 171 5.95 -0.13 4.63
N SER A 172 6.52 0.45 3.59
CA SER A 172 7.62 -0.12 2.80
C SER A 172 8.99 0.43 3.19
N LEU A 173 9.02 1.41 4.11
CA LEU A 173 10.25 1.97 4.64
C LEU A 173 10.91 1.01 5.62
N SER A 174 12.22 0.93 5.58
CA SER A 174 13.01 0.25 6.62
C SER A 174 12.98 1.05 7.92
N GLY A 175 13.34 0.42 9.05
CA GLY A 175 13.45 1.10 10.34
C GLY A 175 14.40 2.31 10.29
N GLY A 176 15.58 2.14 9.68
CA GLY A 176 16.54 3.23 9.51
C GLY A 176 16.06 4.37 8.60
N GLU A 177 15.32 4.06 7.50
CA GLU A 177 14.70 5.09 6.67
C GLU A 177 13.67 5.91 7.45
N SER A 178 12.79 5.24 8.21
CA SER A 178 11.79 5.91 9.05
C SER A 178 12.43 6.79 10.11
N GLN A 179 13.50 6.32 10.75
CA GLN A 179 14.24 7.09 11.75
C GLN A 179 14.90 8.33 11.14
N ARG A 180 15.53 8.21 9.97
CA ARG A 180 16.13 9.35 9.26
C ARG A 180 15.09 10.36 8.78
N ILE A 181 13.91 9.93 8.35
CA ILE A 181 12.80 10.85 8.04
C ILE A 181 12.38 11.63 9.29
N ASN A 182 12.25 10.96 10.43
CA ASN A 182 11.93 11.63 11.69
C ASN A 182 13.02 12.62 12.10
N LEU A 183 14.29 12.27 11.93
CA LEU A 183 15.41 13.17 12.19
C LEU A 183 15.36 14.40 11.28
N ALA A 184 15.16 14.23 9.97
CA ALA A 184 15.01 15.33 9.01
C ALA A 184 13.84 16.25 9.38
N THR A 185 12.72 15.69 9.84
CA THR A 185 11.55 16.46 10.29
C THR A 185 11.85 17.24 11.55
N SER A 186 12.57 16.66 12.50
CA SER A 186 12.97 17.30 13.76
C SER A 186 13.94 18.46 13.51
N LEU A 187 14.96 18.26 12.68
CA LEU A 187 15.92 19.30 12.27
C LEU A 187 15.24 20.44 11.50
N GLY A 188 14.24 20.11 10.66
CA GLY A 188 13.46 21.09 9.89
C GLY A 188 12.45 21.87 10.70
N SER A 189 12.17 21.49 11.94
CA SER A 189 11.09 22.13 12.73
C SER A 189 11.46 23.50 13.32
N SER A 190 12.65 24.01 13.14
CA SER A 190 13.09 25.34 13.61
C SER A 190 12.68 25.71 15.06
N LEU A 191 12.45 24.70 15.91
CA LEU A 191 12.06 24.92 17.30
C LEU A 191 13.27 25.35 18.10
N VAL A 192 13.32 26.62 18.45
CA VAL A 192 14.36 27.19 19.31
C VAL A 192 14.13 26.72 20.75
N GLY A 193 15.19 26.24 21.40
CA GLY A 193 15.13 25.81 22.81
C GLY A 193 14.53 24.40 23.03
N SER A 194 14.42 23.58 22.00
CA SER A 194 13.97 22.18 22.12
C SER A 194 15.15 21.24 22.32
N LEU A 195 14.99 20.26 23.24
CA LEU A 195 15.94 19.17 23.44
C LEU A 195 15.48 17.97 22.61
N TYR A 196 16.35 17.46 21.74
CA TYR A 196 16.11 16.23 20.98
C TYR A 196 16.88 15.08 21.61
N ILE A 197 16.16 14.05 22.03
CA ILE A 197 16.76 12.81 22.55
C ILE A 197 16.69 11.79 21.42
N LEU A 198 17.85 11.37 20.94
CA LEU A 198 17.97 10.37 19.89
C LEU A 198 18.50 9.07 20.49
N ASP A 199 17.76 7.98 20.28
CA ASP A 199 18.17 6.64 20.68
C ASP A 199 18.80 5.95 19.47
N GLU A 200 20.08 5.60 19.59
CA GLU A 200 20.87 4.93 18.54
C GLU A 200 20.71 5.54 17.12
N PRO A 201 20.97 6.84 16.92
CA PRO A 201 20.66 7.55 15.67
C PRO A 201 21.47 7.04 14.46
N SER A 202 22.53 6.29 14.68
CA SER A 202 23.37 5.68 13.65
C SER A 202 22.88 4.32 13.14
N ILE A 203 21.85 3.72 13.76
CA ILE A 203 21.32 2.42 13.33
C ILE A 203 20.81 2.52 11.89
N GLY A 204 21.32 1.61 11.04
CA GLY A 204 20.96 1.53 9.62
C GLY A 204 21.62 2.58 8.74
N LEU A 205 22.56 3.37 9.25
CA LEU A 205 23.44 4.17 8.42
C LEU A 205 24.51 3.29 7.76
N HIS A 206 24.78 3.54 6.49
CA HIS A 206 25.97 3.01 5.83
C HIS A 206 27.20 3.74 6.37
N SER A 207 28.36 3.07 6.43
CA SER A 207 29.63 3.67 6.92
C SER A 207 29.98 5.03 6.28
N ARG A 208 29.55 5.27 5.03
CA ARG A 208 29.71 6.56 4.34
C ARG A 208 28.80 7.69 4.86
N ASP A 209 27.72 7.35 5.56
CA ASP A 209 26.74 8.31 6.05
C ASP A 209 26.92 8.59 7.54
N THR A 210 27.84 7.88 8.21
CA THR A 210 28.14 8.06 9.65
C THR A 210 29.00 9.31 9.89
N ASP A 211 29.71 9.79 8.88
CA ASP A 211 30.57 10.98 8.95
C ASP A 211 29.85 12.30 8.57
N LYS A 212 28.56 12.23 8.26
CA LYS A 212 27.70 13.38 7.93
C LYS A 212 26.83 13.80 9.11
#